data_c2ac4ab642465b0228fbca4e7685952e
#
_entry.id   c2ac4ab642465b0228fbca4e7685952e
#
_cell.length_a   1.000
_cell.length_b   1.000
_cell.length_c   1.000
_cell.angle_alpha   90.00
_cell.angle_beta   90.00
_cell.angle_gamma   90.00
#
_symmetry.space_group_name_H-M   'P 1'
#
loop_
_entity.id
_entity.type
_entity.pdbx_description
1 polymer ?
#
loop_
_entity_poly.entity_id
_entity_poly.type
_entity_poly.pdbx_seq_one_letter_code
_entity_poly.pdbx_strand_id
1 'polypeptide(L)'
;MYPIRRKHLVKQTEAFYSIAAGSGKVPVYLVWIFTFFLLISSGITYRVLASRLKLVVDTPVELPLPLSAFPIKVGQWVGRDVPIPQNIQRVAGNDAFLNRLFINDLSKQWANVYIAYTAHPRTMLGHRPQICYVAGGWVHDSTELIDMISSTGREFPCLLHRFHRPAPETEETVVLNFYIVNGQLTSDERVFSGVGWRTPNIDGNPARYVTQVQISSVFENSVRSAVKDIAELVLDFFPDENGKVRAIEYVEPSSDVKK
;
A
#
# COMPACT_ATOMS: atom_id res chain seq x y z
N MET A 1 -39.45 62.63 -7.95
CA MET A 1 -39.73 62.08 -6.63
C MET A 1 -40.95 61.16 -6.76
N TYR A 2 -40.70 59.86 -7.01
CA TYR A 2 -41.78 58.86 -7.16
C TYR A 2 -41.69 57.88 -6.00
N PRO A 3 -42.76 57.55 -5.29
CA PRO A 3 -42.73 56.57 -4.21
C PRO A 3 -42.86 55.14 -4.80
N ILE A 4 -41.85 54.35 -4.65
CA ILE A 4 -41.77 52.93 -5.07
C ILE A 4 -42.71 52.11 -4.17
N ARG A 5 -43.60 51.37 -4.80
CA ARG A 5 -44.60 50.45 -4.20
C ARG A 5 -43.94 49.34 -3.38
N ARG A 6 -43.97 49.47 -2.04
CA ARG A 6 -43.59 48.44 -1.05
C ARG A 6 -44.66 47.35 -0.84
N LYS A 7 -45.74 47.32 -1.60
CA LYS A 7 -46.91 46.45 -1.32
C LYS A 7 -46.88 45.08 -2.04
N HIS A 8 -45.95 44.84 -2.98
CA HIS A 8 -45.92 43.57 -3.70
C HIS A 8 -44.93 42.50 -3.13
N LEU A 9 -43.97 42.90 -2.33
CA LEU A 9 -43.02 41.94 -1.73
C LEU A 9 -43.58 41.20 -0.50
N VAL A 10 -44.50 41.81 0.24
CA VAL A 10 -45.07 41.20 1.47
C VAL A 10 -46.06 40.07 1.12
N LYS A 11 -46.75 40.12 -0.02
CA LYS A 11 -47.70 39.07 -0.42
C LYS A 11 -47.01 37.78 -0.97
N GLN A 12 -45.78 37.85 -1.45
CA GLN A 12 -45.05 36.67 -1.89
C GLN A 12 -44.43 35.86 -0.76
N THR A 13 -44.04 36.53 0.33
CA THR A 13 -43.50 35.82 1.49
C THR A 13 -44.61 35.12 2.30
N GLU A 14 -45.82 35.64 2.36
CA GLU A 14 -46.93 34.94 3.02
C GLU A 14 -47.46 33.74 2.23
N ALA A 15 -47.35 33.73 0.88
CA ALA A 15 -47.70 32.59 0.08
C ALA A 15 -46.71 31.41 0.21
N PHE A 16 -45.44 31.69 0.44
CA PHE A 16 -44.43 30.63 0.69
C PHE A 16 -44.58 29.97 2.05
N TYR A 17 -45.01 30.75 3.08
CA TYR A 17 -45.27 30.19 4.42
C TYR A 17 -46.59 29.39 4.50
N SER A 18 -47.55 29.68 3.64
CA SER A 18 -48.82 28.95 3.58
C SER A 18 -48.72 27.56 2.92
N ILE A 19 -47.74 27.35 2.03
CA ILE A 19 -47.52 26.03 1.42
C ILE A 19 -46.82 25.07 2.36
N ALA A 20 -46.05 25.61 3.34
CA ALA A 20 -45.37 24.79 4.36
C ALA A 20 -46.31 24.38 5.51
N ALA A 21 -47.48 24.98 5.66
CA ALA A 21 -48.44 24.71 6.76
C ALA A 21 -49.41 23.56 6.48
N GLY A 22 -49.37 22.94 5.31
CA GLY A 22 -50.27 21.86 4.89
C GLY A 22 -49.72 20.44 5.15
N SER A 23 -48.55 20.25 5.76
CA SER A 23 -48.05 18.94 6.13
C SER A 23 -48.73 18.47 7.43
N GLY A 24 -49.60 17.48 7.29
CA GLY A 24 -50.12 16.77 8.49
C GLY A 24 -48.93 16.44 9.38
N LYS A 25 -48.99 16.89 10.64
CA LYS A 25 -47.94 16.69 11.62
C LYS A 25 -47.69 15.19 11.73
N VAL A 26 -46.64 14.70 11.09
CA VAL A 26 -46.21 13.31 11.31
C VAL A 26 -45.98 13.14 12.78
N PRO A 27 -46.71 12.26 13.45
CA PRO A 27 -46.57 12.11 14.89
C PRO A 27 -45.13 11.72 15.22
N VAL A 28 -44.53 12.37 16.17
CA VAL A 28 -43.11 12.26 16.56
C VAL A 28 -42.72 10.80 16.77
N TYR A 29 -43.61 9.97 17.30
CA TYR A 29 -43.34 8.56 17.53
C TYR A 29 -43.12 7.79 16.20
N LEU A 30 -43.78 8.15 15.08
CA LEU A 30 -43.53 7.53 13.79
C LEU A 30 -42.13 7.87 13.26
N VAL A 31 -41.66 9.09 13.50
CA VAL A 31 -40.27 9.48 13.14
C VAL A 31 -39.27 8.63 13.91
N TRP A 32 -39.50 8.45 15.22
CA TRP A 32 -38.63 7.60 16.04
C TRP A 32 -38.67 6.13 15.62
N ILE A 33 -39.85 5.59 15.32
CA ILE A 33 -39.98 4.21 14.82
C ILE A 33 -39.25 4.07 13.49
N PHE A 34 -39.44 5.00 12.55
CA PHE A 34 -38.76 4.97 11.26
C PHE A 34 -37.23 5.04 11.41
N THR A 35 -36.75 5.96 12.24
CA THR A 35 -35.32 6.12 12.51
C THR A 35 -34.74 4.84 13.14
N PHE A 36 -35.46 4.24 14.07
CA PHE A 36 -35.06 2.99 14.72
C PHE A 36 -34.95 1.81 13.69
N PHE A 37 -35.95 1.65 12.84
CA PHE A 37 -35.91 0.65 11.77
C PHE A 37 -34.79 0.91 10.76
N LEU A 38 -34.53 2.16 10.41
CA LEU A 38 -33.46 2.54 9.52
C LEU A 38 -32.08 2.21 10.10
N LEU A 39 -31.88 2.49 11.39
CA LEU A 39 -30.63 2.17 12.08
C LEU A 39 -30.43 0.65 12.20
N ILE A 40 -31.47 -0.11 12.54
CA ILE A 40 -31.41 -1.58 12.60
C ILE A 40 -31.12 -2.17 11.22
N SER A 41 -31.86 -1.74 10.20
CA SER A 41 -31.66 -2.20 8.83
C SER A 41 -30.25 -1.89 8.33
N SER A 42 -29.76 -0.67 8.59
CA SER A 42 -28.39 -0.28 8.26
C SER A 42 -27.36 -1.15 9.00
N GLY A 43 -27.59 -1.40 10.30
CA GLY A 43 -26.69 -2.24 11.10
C GLY A 43 -26.67 -3.70 10.62
N ILE A 44 -27.83 -4.28 10.28
CA ILE A 44 -27.91 -5.64 9.74
C ILE A 44 -27.25 -5.70 8.36
N THR A 45 -27.57 -4.76 7.48
CA THR A 45 -26.97 -4.69 6.14
C THR A 45 -25.45 -4.55 6.23
N TYR A 46 -24.97 -3.69 7.11
CA TYR A 46 -23.53 -3.54 7.36
C TYR A 46 -22.92 -4.85 7.87
N ARG A 47 -23.54 -5.53 8.83
CA ARG A 47 -23.05 -6.82 9.36
C ARG A 47 -23.01 -7.91 8.30
N VAL A 48 -24.08 -8.04 7.53
CA VAL A 48 -24.15 -9.04 6.45
C VAL A 48 -23.09 -8.72 5.38
N LEU A 49 -22.98 -7.47 4.98
CA LEU A 49 -21.98 -7.05 4.00
C LEU A 49 -20.55 -7.21 4.56
N ALA A 50 -20.32 -6.80 5.79
CA ALA A 50 -19.02 -6.97 6.45
C ALA A 50 -18.64 -8.43 6.63
N SER A 51 -19.58 -9.32 7.01
CA SER A 51 -19.29 -10.75 7.13
C SER A 51 -19.00 -11.39 5.78
N ARG A 52 -19.74 -11.04 4.73
CA ARG A 52 -19.45 -11.49 3.36
C ARG A 52 -18.10 -10.98 2.86
N LEU A 53 -17.81 -9.70 3.08
CA LEU A 53 -16.51 -9.10 2.75
C LEU A 53 -15.40 -9.70 3.63
N LYS A 54 -15.68 -10.03 4.88
CA LYS A 54 -14.72 -10.61 5.81
C LYS A 54 -14.32 -12.03 5.43
N LEU A 55 -15.27 -12.85 4.97
CA LEU A 55 -14.99 -14.19 4.44
C LEU A 55 -14.06 -14.17 3.21
N VAL A 56 -14.06 -13.08 2.46
CA VAL A 56 -13.16 -12.87 1.32
C VAL A 56 -11.89 -12.13 1.74
N VAL A 57 -11.92 -11.30 2.82
CA VAL A 57 -10.78 -10.51 3.33
C VAL A 57 -9.89 -11.31 4.29
N ASP A 58 -10.43 -12.26 5.03
CA ASP A 58 -9.75 -12.93 6.14
C ASP A 58 -9.07 -14.27 5.74
N THR A 59 -8.88 -14.55 4.46
CA THR A 59 -7.91 -15.57 4.05
C THR A 59 -6.55 -14.87 3.89
N PRO A 60 -5.70 -14.86 4.93
CA PRO A 60 -4.36 -14.33 4.78
C PRO A 60 -3.64 -15.16 3.71
N VAL A 61 -3.02 -14.49 2.76
CA VAL A 61 -2.14 -15.17 1.83
C VAL A 61 -0.85 -15.43 2.61
N GLU A 62 -0.62 -16.66 3.01
CA GLU A 62 0.67 -17.05 3.58
C GLU A 62 1.71 -17.06 2.46
N LEU A 63 2.91 -16.55 2.77
CA LEU A 63 4.02 -16.65 1.83
C LEU A 63 4.46 -18.12 1.77
N PRO A 64 4.41 -18.76 0.59
CA PRO A 64 4.86 -20.14 0.42
C PRO A 64 6.35 -20.32 0.72
N LEU A 65 7.14 -19.26 0.54
CA LEU A 65 8.55 -19.20 0.88
C LEU A 65 8.78 -18.07 1.89
N PRO A 66 9.50 -18.32 3.01
CA PRO A 66 9.87 -17.27 3.93
C PRO A 66 10.83 -16.29 3.25
N LEU A 67 10.73 -14.98 3.55
CA LEU A 67 11.62 -13.96 2.99
C LEU A 67 13.10 -14.20 3.33
N SER A 68 13.41 -14.96 4.38
CA SER A 68 14.77 -15.42 4.69
C SER A 68 15.37 -16.31 3.60
N ALA A 69 14.54 -16.98 2.79
CA ALA A 69 14.97 -17.78 1.64
C ALA A 69 15.32 -16.94 0.41
N PHE A 70 15.06 -15.62 0.43
CA PHE A 70 15.46 -14.72 -0.65
C PHE A 70 16.96 -14.82 -0.90
N PRO A 71 17.43 -14.94 -2.15
CA PRO A 71 18.83 -15.19 -2.46
C PRO A 71 19.78 -14.16 -1.86
N ILE A 72 20.85 -14.64 -1.26
CA ILE A 72 21.97 -13.81 -0.75
C ILE A 72 22.80 -13.26 -1.92
N LYS A 73 22.85 -13.99 -3.04
CA LYS A 73 23.60 -13.58 -4.22
C LYS A 73 22.65 -13.37 -5.40
N VAL A 74 22.70 -12.18 -5.99
CA VAL A 74 21.92 -11.80 -7.18
C VAL A 74 22.86 -11.17 -8.20
N GLY A 75 23.19 -11.90 -9.24
CA GLY A 75 24.19 -11.47 -10.20
C GLY A 75 25.54 -11.18 -9.54
N GLN A 76 25.96 -9.91 -9.57
CA GLN A 76 27.21 -9.44 -8.94
C GLN A 76 26.99 -8.85 -7.53
N TRP A 77 25.74 -8.86 -7.05
CA TRP A 77 25.39 -8.38 -5.72
C TRP A 77 25.49 -9.51 -4.70
N VAL A 78 26.18 -9.26 -3.61
CA VAL A 78 26.26 -10.16 -2.46
C VAL A 78 25.64 -9.48 -1.27
N GLY A 79 24.63 -10.12 -0.68
CA GLY A 79 23.83 -9.59 0.41
C GLY A 79 24.25 -10.10 1.78
N ARG A 80 24.02 -9.29 2.79
CA ARG A 80 24.06 -9.71 4.20
C ARG A 80 22.84 -9.15 4.92
N ASP A 81 22.23 -9.94 5.78
CA ASP A 81 21.08 -9.50 6.55
C ASP A 81 21.49 -8.44 7.59
N VAL A 82 20.69 -7.39 7.68
CA VAL A 82 20.84 -6.30 8.64
C VAL A 82 19.68 -6.42 9.64
N PRO A 83 19.96 -6.68 10.93
CA PRO A 83 18.92 -6.85 11.92
C PRO A 83 18.12 -5.56 12.12
N ILE A 84 16.80 -5.69 12.22
CA ILE A 84 15.91 -4.61 12.60
C ILE A 84 15.58 -4.76 14.08
N PRO A 85 15.69 -3.71 14.90
CA PRO A 85 15.32 -3.76 16.31
C PRO A 85 13.88 -4.22 16.52
N GLN A 86 13.64 -5.08 17.51
CA GLN A 86 12.31 -5.68 17.75
C GLN A 86 11.19 -4.66 18.02
N ASN A 87 11.51 -3.52 18.63
CA ASN A 87 10.56 -2.43 18.84
C ASN A 87 10.09 -1.83 17.50
N ILE A 88 10.98 -1.70 16.52
CA ILE A 88 10.64 -1.21 15.17
C ILE A 88 9.79 -2.25 14.44
N GLN A 89 10.16 -3.54 14.50
CA GLN A 89 9.37 -4.61 13.90
C GLN A 89 7.93 -4.65 14.43
N ARG A 90 7.77 -4.49 15.76
CA ARG A 90 6.46 -4.48 16.41
C ARG A 90 5.60 -3.29 15.98
N VAL A 91 6.20 -2.12 15.84
CA VAL A 91 5.49 -0.91 15.36
C VAL A 91 5.13 -1.05 13.90
N ALA A 92 6.03 -1.63 13.10
CA ALA A 92 5.77 -1.86 11.68
C ALA A 92 4.62 -2.86 11.43
N GLY A 93 4.43 -3.86 12.29
CA GLY A 93 3.29 -4.78 12.19
C GLY A 93 3.18 -5.52 10.85
N ASN A 94 4.30 -5.69 10.13
CA ASN A 94 4.35 -6.49 8.91
C ASN A 94 4.32 -7.97 9.25
N ASP A 95 3.66 -8.78 8.41
CA ASP A 95 3.59 -10.23 8.61
C ASP A 95 4.94 -10.90 8.32
N ALA A 96 5.70 -10.36 7.35
CA ALA A 96 7.07 -10.76 7.08
C ALA A 96 7.89 -9.57 6.57
N PHE A 97 9.20 -9.60 6.78
CA PHE A 97 10.11 -8.59 6.24
C PHE A 97 11.50 -9.17 5.99
N LEU A 98 12.23 -8.52 5.09
CA LEU A 98 13.65 -8.71 4.83
C LEU A 98 14.33 -7.35 4.87
N ASN A 99 15.48 -7.26 5.52
CA ASN A 99 16.36 -6.11 5.46
C ASN A 99 17.77 -6.59 5.18
N ARG A 100 18.27 -6.30 3.98
CA ARG A 100 19.52 -6.86 3.49
C ARG A 100 20.36 -5.81 2.78
N LEU A 101 21.59 -5.65 3.23
CA LEU A 101 22.58 -4.81 2.55
C LEU A 101 23.25 -5.64 1.46
N PHE A 102 23.12 -5.19 0.23
CA PHE A 102 23.79 -5.75 -0.93
C PHE A 102 24.98 -4.89 -1.35
N ILE A 103 26.08 -5.54 -1.66
CA ILE A 103 27.30 -4.92 -2.20
C ILE A 103 27.59 -5.58 -3.54
N ASN A 104 27.81 -4.76 -4.55
CA ASN A 104 28.25 -5.25 -5.85
C ASN A 104 29.78 -5.35 -5.87
N ASP A 105 30.28 -6.58 -6.04
CA ASP A 105 31.70 -6.85 -5.93
C ASP A 105 32.55 -6.19 -7.03
N LEU A 106 31.98 -5.94 -8.20
CA LEU A 106 32.68 -5.33 -9.32
C LEU A 106 32.68 -3.81 -9.23
N SER A 107 31.52 -3.20 -9.09
CA SER A 107 31.37 -1.74 -9.10
C SER A 107 31.62 -1.09 -7.74
N LYS A 108 31.70 -1.89 -6.65
CA LYS A 108 31.77 -1.44 -5.25
C LYS A 108 30.58 -0.57 -4.83
N GLN A 109 29.51 -0.61 -5.60
CA GLN A 109 28.24 0.00 -5.23
C GLN A 109 27.57 -0.82 -4.11
N TRP A 110 26.78 -0.14 -3.31
CA TRP A 110 25.97 -0.80 -2.29
C TRP A 110 24.53 -0.26 -2.31
N ALA A 111 23.61 -1.10 -1.92
CA ALA A 111 22.21 -0.74 -1.73
C ALA A 111 21.61 -1.58 -0.59
N ASN A 112 20.83 -0.94 0.26
CA ASN A 112 20.03 -1.64 1.25
C ASN A 112 18.67 -1.96 0.65
N VAL A 113 18.29 -3.22 0.68
CA VAL A 113 17.00 -3.73 0.19
C VAL A 113 16.15 -4.07 1.38
N TYR A 114 15.03 -3.37 1.52
CA TYR A 114 14.00 -3.65 2.50
C TYR A 114 12.74 -4.11 1.79
N ILE A 115 12.24 -5.27 2.19
CA ILE A 115 11.01 -5.87 1.69
C ILE A 115 10.09 -6.07 2.88
N ALA A 116 8.90 -5.53 2.83
CA ALA A 116 7.87 -5.68 3.85
C ALA A 116 6.61 -6.28 3.22
N TYR A 117 6.15 -7.39 3.74
CA TYR A 117 4.96 -8.09 3.31
C TYR A 117 3.85 -7.97 4.34
N THR A 118 2.62 -7.78 3.88
CA THR A 118 1.44 -7.89 4.72
C THR A 118 0.23 -8.42 3.95
N ALA A 119 -0.49 -9.33 4.57
CA ALA A 119 -1.82 -9.76 4.13
C ALA A 119 -2.93 -8.75 4.52
N HIS A 120 -2.57 -7.67 5.22
CA HIS A 120 -3.47 -6.59 5.63
C HIS A 120 -3.07 -5.26 4.97
N PRO A 121 -3.34 -5.06 3.68
CA PRO A 121 -2.76 -4.00 2.86
C PRO A 121 -2.89 -2.58 3.41
N ARG A 122 -3.95 -2.29 4.16
CA ARG A 122 -4.14 -0.96 4.75
C ARG A 122 -3.07 -0.58 5.77
N THR A 123 -2.45 -1.56 6.42
CA THR A 123 -1.37 -1.30 7.38
C THR A 123 -0.15 -0.71 6.68
N MET A 124 0.08 -1.09 5.41
CA MET A 124 1.20 -0.60 4.61
C MET A 124 1.19 0.92 4.38
N LEU A 125 0.03 1.57 4.43
CA LEU A 125 -0.07 3.03 4.26
C LEU A 125 0.70 3.82 5.33
N GLY A 126 0.91 3.24 6.51
CA GLY A 126 1.71 3.83 7.59
C GLY A 126 3.22 3.71 7.37
N HIS A 127 3.68 2.87 6.44
CA HIS A 127 5.09 2.49 6.26
C HIS A 127 5.75 3.09 5.02
N ARG A 128 5.15 4.12 4.47
CA ARG A 128 5.71 4.85 3.33
C ARG A 128 7.02 5.52 3.68
N PRO A 129 7.99 5.60 2.76
CA PRO A 129 9.26 6.27 3.02
C PRO A 129 9.09 7.68 3.60
N GLN A 130 8.16 8.48 3.05
CA GLN A 130 7.89 9.84 3.51
C GLN A 130 7.44 9.91 4.98
N ILE A 131 6.87 8.84 5.51
CA ILE A 131 6.46 8.76 6.92
C ILE A 131 7.61 8.20 7.77
N CYS A 132 8.17 7.05 7.37
CA CYS A 132 9.16 6.33 8.15
C CYS A 132 10.49 7.07 8.28
N TYR A 133 10.98 7.64 7.18
CA TYR A 133 12.23 8.41 7.21
C TYR A 133 12.07 9.70 8.02
N VAL A 134 10.96 10.42 7.82
CA VAL A 134 10.68 11.65 8.60
C VAL A 134 10.53 11.35 10.09
N ALA A 135 9.84 10.28 10.46
CA ALA A 135 9.76 9.81 11.85
C ALA A 135 11.14 9.39 12.41
N GLY A 136 12.07 8.95 11.54
CA GLY A 136 13.46 8.64 11.86
C GLY A 136 14.37 9.87 11.89
N GLY A 137 13.85 11.09 11.78
CA GLY A 137 14.62 12.35 11.86
C GLY A 137 15.24 12.81 10.52
N TRP A 138 14.81 12.26 9.41
CA TRP A 138 15.20 12.74 8.08
C TRP A 138 14.26 13.85 7.61
N VAL A 139 14.76 14.75 6.78
CA VAL A 139 13.96 15.74 6.05
C VAL A 139 13.70 15.20 4.66
N HIS A 140 12.44 15.25 4.24
CA HIS A 140 12.04 14.83 2.90
C HIS A 140 12.21 15.98 1.91
N ASP A 141 13.02 15.79 0.88
CA ASP A 141 13.35 16.82 -0.11
C ASP A 141 12.44 16.75 -1.34
N SER A 142 12.33 15.55 -1.93
CA SER A 142 11.54 15.36 -3.14
C SER A 142 11.03 13.93 -3.30
N THR A 143 9.96 13.80 -4.08
CA THR A 143 9.47 12.53 -4.61
C THR A 143 9.23 12.70 -6.11
N GLU A 144 9.80 11.80 -6.89
CA GLU A 144 9.64 11.74 -8.34
C GLU A 144 9.04 10.39 -8.74
N LEU A 145 8.07 10.39 -9.64
CA LEU A 145 7.63 9.19 -10.32
C LEU A 145 8.56 8.92 -11.48
N ILE A 146 9.18 7.76 -11.50
CA ILE A 146 10.10 7.35 -12.56
C ILE A 146 9.72 5.96 -13.07
N ASP A 147 10.01 5.69 -14.33
CA ASP A 147 9.91 4.35 -14.89
C ASP A 147 11.27 3.66 -14.84
N MET A 148 11.25 2.42 -14.35
CA MET A 148 12.42 1.56 -14.27
C MET A 148 12.25 0.38 -15.23
N ILE A 149 13.38 -0.12 -15.75
CA ILE A 149 13.41 -1.30 -16.60
C ILE A 149 14.19 -2.38 -15.86
N SER A 150 13.54 -3.53 -15.65
CA SER A 150 14.18 -4.70 -15.02
C SER A 150 15.23 -5.35 -15.92
N SER A 151 15.96 -6.31 -15.39
CA SER A 151 16.93 -7.10 -16.15
C SER A 151 16.29 -7.92 -17.27
N THR A 152 15.00 -8.23 -17.18
CA THR A 152 14.23 -8.95 -18.21
C THR A 152 13.59 -8.02 -19.25
N GLY A 153 13.75 -6.68 -19.09
CA GLY A 153 13.15 -5.70 -19.98
C GLY A 153 11.74 -5.27 -19.60
N ARG A 154 11.23 -5.67 -18.41
CA ARG A 154 9.95 -5.21 -17.91
C ARG A 154 10.05 -3.77 -17.42
N GLU A 155 9.20 -2.91 -17.95
CA GLU A 155 9.04 -1.54 -17.49
C GLU A 155 8.01 -1.47 -16.36
N PHE A 156 8.31 -0.72 -15.30
CA PHE A 156 7.42 -0.53 -14.17
C PHE A 156 7.66 0.79 -13.44
N PRO A 157 6.59 1.40 -12.88
CA PRO A 157 6.69 2.68 -12.20
C PRO A 157 7.25 2.53 -10.79
N CYS A 158 8.11 3.46 -10.39
CA CYS A 158 8.68 3.57 -9.05
C CYS A 158 8.60 5.01 -8.54
N LEU A 159 8.58 5.17 -7.22
CA LEU A 159 8.75 6.46 -6.56
C LEU A 159 10.20 6.60 -6.10
N LEU A 160 10.87 7.63 -6.56
CA LEU A 160 12.22 8.00 -6.15
C LEU A 160 12.13 9.13 -5.13
N HIS A 161 12.50 8.85 -3.89
CA HIS A 161 12.52 9.82 -2.80
C HIS A 161 13.93 10.25 -2.50
N ARG A 162 14.13 11.53 -2.15
CA ARG A 162 15.40 12.05 -1.62
C ARG A 162 15.16 12.59 -0.23
N PHE A 163 16.10 12.31 0.65
CA PHE A 163 16.09 12.74 2.04
C PHE A 163 17.47 13.20 2.46
N HIS A 164 17.53 14.15 3.39
CA HIS A 164 18.76 14.52 4.06
C HIS A 164 18.60 14.55 5.58
N ARG A 165 19.71 14.44 6.31
CA ARG A 165 19.76 14.71 7.75
C ARG A 165 19.99 16.20 7.97
N PRO A 166 19.25 16.85 8.89
CA PRO A 166 19.52 18.24 9.24
C PRO A 166 20.86 18.35 9.96
N ALA A 167 21.46 19.56 9.88
CA ALA A 167 22.70 19.84 10.59
C ALA A 167 22.63 19.47 12.09
N PRO A 168 23.71 18.97 12.71
CA PRO A 168 25.07 18.88 12.17
C PRO A 168 25.34 17.65 11.27
N GLU A 169 24.42 16.72 11.16
CA GLU A 169 24.51 15.54 10.29
C GLU A 169 24.21 16.02 8.85
N THR A 170 25.07 15.72 7.89
CA THR A 170 24.89 16.12 6.48
C THR A 170 24.73 14.90 5.58
N GLU A 171 24.12 13.84 6.12
CA GLU A 171 23.89 12.63 5.38
C GLU A 171 22.74 12.81 4.39
N GLU A 172 22.89 12.26 3.20
CA GLU A 172 21.85 12.17 2.19
C GLU A 172 21.52 10.71 1.91
N THR A 173 20.27 10.43 1.54
CA THR A 173 19.87 9.12 1.08
C THR A 173 18.81 9.20 -0.02
N VAL A 174 18.94 8.30 -0.98
CA VAL A 174 17.99 8.10 -2.07
C VAL A 174 17.28 6.79 -1.82
N VAL A 175 15.96 6.80 -1.90
CA VAL A 175 15.11 5.63 -1.68
C VAL A 175 14.21 5.44 -2.89
N LEU A 176 14.34 4.32 -3.56
CA LEU A 176 13.41 3.90 -4.59
C LEU A 176 12.39 2.95 -3.97
N ASN A 177 11.12 3.27 -4.18
CA ASN A 177 10.00 2.54 -3.60
C ASN A 177 9.01 2.12 -4.67
N PHE A 178 8.56 0.87 -4.61
CA PHE A 178 7.45 0.35 -5.38
C PHE A 178 6.72 -0.71 -4.55
N TYR A 179 5.56 -1.12 -5.05
CA TYR A 179 4.73 -2.13 -4.41
C TYR A 179 4.48 -3.30 -5.35
N ILE A 180 4.26 -4.47 -4.75
CA ILE A 180 3.68 -5.63 -5.43
C ILE A 180 2.32 -5.86 -4.80
N VAL A 181 1.29 -5.79 -5.62
CA VAL A 181 -0.10 -6.01 -5.20
C VAL A 181 -0.67 -7.12 -6.07
N ASN A 182 -0.98 -8.26 -5.47
CA ASN A 182 -1.48 -9.43 -6.20
C ASN A 182 -0.62 -9.80 -7.43
N GLY A 183 0.70 -9.78 -7.29
CA GLY A 183 1.66 -10.12 -8.35
C GLY A 183 1.90 -9.02 -9.39
N GLN A 184 1.35 -7.83 -9.21
CA GLN A 184 1.55 -6.70 -10.12
C GLN A 184 2.40 -5.61 -9.48
N LEU A 185 3.37 -5.10 -10.24
CA LEU A 185 4.21 -3.96 -9.83
C LEU A 185 3.43 -2.66 -9.99
N THR A 186 3.45 -1.83 -8.94
CA THR A 186 2.82 -0.52 -8.96
C THR A 186 3.52 0.46 -8.03
N SER A 187 3.44 1.75 -8.35
CA SER A 187 3.79 2.85 -7.44
C SER A 187 2.55 3.52 -6.84
N ASP A 188 1.36 3.13 -7.28
CA ASP A 188 0.11 3.78 -6.90
C ASP A 188 -0.50 3.16 -5.65
N GLU A 189 -0.40 3.87 -4.54
CA GLU A 189 -0.97 3.46 -3.24
C GLU A 189 -2.51 3.36 -3.26
N ARG A 190 -3.18 3.99 -4.21
CA ARG A 190 -4.64 3.92 -4.33
C ARG A 190 -5.13 2.52 -4.67
N VAL A 191 -4.29 1.69 -5.25
CA VAL A 191 -4.59 0.30 -5.59
C VAL A 191 -4.93 -0.52 -4.34
N PHE A 192 -4.29 -0.23 -3.20
CA PHE A 192 -4.52 -0.94 -1.93
C PHE A 192 -5.08 -0.05 -0.81
N SER A 193 -5.51 1.18 -1.14
CA SER A 193 -6.12 2.12 -0.20
C SER A 193 -7.59 2.39 -0.56
N GLY A 194 -8.39 2.76 0.44
CA GLY A 194 -9.79 3.18 0.24
C GLY A 194 -10.74 2.05 -0.14
N VAL A 195 -11.84 2.41 -0.80
CA VAL A 195 -12.93 1.49 -1.18
C VAL A 195 -12.58 0.71 -2.44
N GLY A 196 -11.90 1.33 -3.41
CA GLY A 196 -11.50 0.71 -4.69
C GLY A 196 -10.63 -0.54 -4.50
N TRP A 197 -9.86 -0.58 -3.44
CA TRP A 197 -9.04 -1.75 -3.11
C TRP A 197 -9.86 -3.03 -2.84
N ARG A 198 -11.12 -2.91 -2.44
CA ARG A 198 -12.00 -4.06 -2.17
C ARG A 198 -12.62 -4.67 -3.42
N THR A 199 -12.54 -3.99 -4.55
CA THR A 199 -13.17 -4.43 -5.81
C THR A 199 -12.58 -5.76 -6.32
N PRO A 200 -11.26 -5.98 -6.38
CA PRO A 200 -10.70 -7.27 -6.78
C PRO A 200 -11.14 -8.42 -5.88
N ASN A 201 -11.48 -8.10 -4.67
CA ASN A 201 -11.86 -9.05 -3.64
C ASN A 201 -13.31 -9.53 -3.74
N ILE A 202 -14.17 -8.71 -4.28
CA ILE A 202 -15.55 -9.08 -4.59
C ILE A 202 -15.57 -10.01 -5.81
N ASP A 203 -14.63 -9.80 -6.73
CA ASP A 203 -14.51 -10.58 -7.98
C ASP A 203 -13.74 -11.91 -7.80
N GLY A 204 -13.35 -12.25 -6.55
CA GLY A 204 -12.78 -13.56 -6.23
C GLY A 204 -11.30 -13.74 -6.49
N ASN A 205 -10.52 -12.67 -6.65
CA ASN A 205 -9.06 -12.78 -6.69
C ASN A 205 -8.53 -13.31 -5.34
N PRO A 206 -7.94 -14.52 -5.28
CA PRO A 206 -7.50 -15.14 -4.04
C PRO A 206 -6.26 -14.49 -3.44
N ALA A 207 -5.42 -13.85 -4.25
CA ALA A 207 -4.18 -13.23 -3.79
C ALA A 207 -4.44 -11.83 -3.23
N ARG A 208 -4.33 -11.69 -1.89
CA ARG A 208 -4.62 -10.45 -1.19
C ARG A 208 -3.52 -10.08 -0.26
N TYR A 209 -2.57 -9.38 -0.81
CA TYR A 209 -1.43 -8.90 -0.05
C TYR A 209 -0.89 -7.61 -0.68
N VAL A 210 -0.10 -6.92 0.07
CA VAL A 210 0.79 -5.87 -0.42
C VAL A 210 2.19 -6.16 0.06
N THR A 211 3.13 -6.09 -0.85
CA THR A 211 4.55 -6.05 -0.54
C THR A 211 5.09 -4.69 -0.90
N GLN A 212 5.75 -4.04 0.03
CA GLN A 212 6.54 -2.85 -0.21
C GLN A 212 7.98 -3.25 -0.42
N VAL A 213 8.60 -2.71 -1.47
CA VAL A 213 10.01 -2.86 -1.75
C VAL A 213 10.65 -1.48 -1.71
N GLN A 214 11.64 -1.31 -0.84
CA GLN A 214 12.45 -0.11 -0.74
C GLN A 214 13.90 -0.48 -1.00
N ILE A 215 14.53 0.23 -1.91
CA ILE A 215 15.96 0.09 -2.18
C ILE A 215 16.61 1.45 -1.94
N SER A 216 17.57 1.51 -1.03
CA SER A 216 18.16 2.76 -0.60
C SER A 216 19.67 2.73 -0.63
N SER A 217 20.26 3.89 -0.95
CA SER A 217 21.70 4.15 -0.91
C SER A 217 21.94 5.66 -0.84
N VAL A 218 23.17 6.06 -0.56
CA VAL A 218 23.59 7.48 -0.73
C VAL A 218 23.77 7.83 -2.21
N PHE A 219 23.90 6.84 -3.09
CA PHE A 219 24.10 7.04 -4.52
C PHE A 219 22.91 6.55 -5.34
N GLU A 220 22.28 7.44 -6.09
CA GLU A 220 21.14 7.11 -6.95
C GLU A 220 21.47 6.00 -7.98
N ASN A 221 22.67 6.05 -8.57
CA ASN A 221 23.10 5.04 -9.52
C ASN A 221 23.16 3.62 -8.90
N SER A 222 23.55 3.51 -7.62
CA SER A 222 23.52 2.24 -6.89
C SER A 222 22.12 1.72 -6.73
N VAL A 223 21.18 2.63 -6.37
CA VAL A 223 19.75 2.26 -6.21
C VAL A 223 19.18 1.78 -7.55
N ARG A 224 19.39 2.52 -8.63
CA ARG A 224 18.89 2.17 -9.96
C ARG A 224 19.46 0.83 -10.46
N SER A 225 20.77 0.62 -10.26
CA SER A 225 21.43 -0.63 -10.64
C SER A 225 20.88 -1.82 -9.83
N ALA A 226 20.74 -1.69 -8.51
CA ALA A 226 20.20 -2.72 -7.67
C ALA A 226 18.74 -3.06 -8.02
N VAL A 227 17.90 -2.05 -8.27
CA VAL A 227 16.50 -2.26 -8.69
C VAL A 227 16.44 -3.06 -9.99
N LYS A 228 17.24 -2.71 -10.99
CA LYS A 228 17.27 -3.41 -12.27
C LYS A 228 17.50 -4.91 -12.10
N ASP A 229 18.44 -5.29 -11.21
CA ASP A 229 18.86 -6.68 -11.06
C ASP A 229 17.96 -7.47 -10.08
N ILE A 230 17.33 -6.78 -9.13
CA ILE A 230 16.62 -7.43 -8.01
C ILE A 230 15.10 -7.46 -8.23
N ALA A 231 14.51 -6.53 -8.98
CA ALA A 231 13.05 -6.37 -9.05
C ALA A 231 12.32 -7.64 -9.54
N GLU A 232 12.83 -8.31 -10.57
CA GLU A 232 12.21 -9.54 -11.08
C GLU A 232 12.28 -10.67 -10.06
N LEU A 233 13.43 -10.81 -9.39
CA LEU A 233 13.60 -11.83 -8.38
C LEU A 233 12.65 -11.60 -7.19
N VAL A 234 12.46 -10.34 -6.79
CA VAL A 234 11.46 -10.01 -5.76
C VAL A 234 10.07 -10.40 -6.23
N LEU A 235 9.71 -10.05 -7.47
CA LEU A 235 8.39 -10.38 -8.02
C LEU A 235 8.13 -11.89 -8.01
N ASP A 236 9.14 -12.69 -8.33
CA ASP A 236 9.03 -14.16 -8.37
C ASP A 236 8.79 -14.80 -7.01
N PHE A 237 9.11 -14.10 -5.91
CA PHE A 237 8.88 -14.56 -4.54
C PHE A 237 7.43 -14.40 -4.07
N PHE A 238 6.62 -13.60 -4.76
CA PHE A 238 5.27 -13.31 -4.34
C PHE A 238 4.24 -13.96 -5.25
N PRO A 239 3.08 -14.36 -4.69
CA PRO A 239 2.00 -14.93 -5.47
C PRO A 239 1.54 -13.99 -6.59
N ASP A 240 1.39 -14.51 -7.79
CA ASP A 240 0.76 -13.81 -8.89
C ASP A 240 -0.77 -13.70 -8.71
N GLU A 241 -1.47 -13.16 -9.70
CA GLU A 241 -2.93 -13.03 -9.68
C GLU A 241 -3.68 -14.36 -9.51
N ASN A 242 -3.02 -15.49 -9.83
CA ASN A 242 -3.53 -16.84 -9.67
C ASN A 242 -3.06 -17.51 -8.36
N GLY A 243 -2.28 -16.81 -7.53
CA GLY A 243 -1.70 -17.32 -6.30
C GLY A 243 -0.46 -18.19 -6.51
N LYS A 244 0.13 -18.21 -7.72
CA LYS A 244 1.32 -19.00 -8.03
C LYS A 244 2.59 -18.21 -7.71
N VAL A 245 3.56 -18.87 -7.07
CA VAL A 245 4.88 -18.32 -6.73
C VAL A 245 5.93 -18.97 -7.62
N ARG A 246 6.57 -18.19 -8.47
CA ARG A 246 7.56 -18.70 -9.43
C ARG A 246 8.87 -19.14 -8.78
N ALA A 247 9.26 -18.49 -7.69
CA ALA A 247 10.49 -18.84 -6.98
C ALA A 247 10.50 -20.29 -6.46
N ILE A 248 9.34 -20.93 -6.25
CA ILE A 248 9.25 -22.34 -5.85
C ILE A 248 9.83 -23.25 -6.93
N GLU A 249 9.73 -22.89 -8.19
CA GLU A 249 10.27 -23.67 -9.30
C GLU A 249 11.81 -23.71 -9.31
N TYR A 250 12.48 -22.76 -8.62
CA TYR A 250 13.95 -22.70 -8.53
C TYR A 250 14.51 -23.39 -7.27
N VAL A 251 13.67 -23.71 -6.30
CA VAL A 251 14.07 -24.24 -4.98
C VAL A 251 13.91 -25.77 -4.91
N GLU A 252 13.23 -26.41 -5.86
CA GLU A 252 13.22 -27.88 -5.90
C GLU A 252 14.66 -28.39 -6.10
N PRO A 253 15.23 -29.08 -5.09
CA PRO A 253 16.54 -29.68 -5.28
C PRO A 253 16.42 -30.68 -6.42
N SER A 254 17.28 -30.55 -7.43
CA SER A 254 17.46 -31.59 -8.43
C SER A 254 17.64 -32.92 -7.68
N SER A 255 16.64 -33.78 -7.74
CA SER A 255 16.61 -35.10 -7.12
C SER A 255 17.54 -36.09 -7.88
N ASP A 256 18.69 -35.63 -8.35
CA ASP A 256 19.73 -36.45 -8.99
C ASP A 256 21.02 -36.50 -8.14
N VAL A 257 20.87 -36.96 -6.90
CA VAL A 257 21.96 -37.73 -6.31
C VAL A 257 21.52 -39.19 -6.36
N LYS A 258 21.67 -39.78 -7.54
CA LYS A 258 21.70 -41.23 -7.69
C LYS A 258 22.98 -41.78 -7.05
N LYS A 259 22.75 -42.67 -6.11
CA LYS A 259 23.56 -43.74 -5.55
C LYS A 259 25.00 -43.95 -6.13
#